data_c58db74547ea1b37f03248308addc535
#
_entry.id   c58db74547ea1b37f03248308addc535
#
_cell.length_a   1.000
_cell.length_b   1.000
_cell.length_c   1.000
_cell.angle_alpha   90.00
_cell.angle_beta   90.00
_cell.angle_gamma   90.00
#
_symmetry.space_group_name_H-M   'P 1'
#
loop_
_entity.id
_entity.type
_entity.pdbx_description
1 polymer ?
#
loop_
_entity_poly.entity_id
_entity_poly.type
_entity_poly.pdbx_seq_one_letter_code
_entity_poly.pdbx_strand_id
1 'polypeptide(L)'
;FSYLEQVKNDRLALDLPDDPFSEVEEYEEENYWFNSEKLLAVEKIHDYLETQPQIGKVLSIATTLKVVRLLNNGLVPDDYDLTLYRKLFPKEAKKTFLNPYLSSDANQIRITTRINETNPTLNRGELMERIKRHLVDKLNVAEERIHFTGMAVLYNNMLRSLYQSQIMTLGVVFVAILLMFIILFRNIGLALLAIIPNILSAVTILGLMGWLKIPLDMMTITIAAITIGIAVDAAIHYVHRFKQEFLKISNYRDGIILCHGSIGRAIYYTSITITVGFSVLTLSNFIPTIYFGFLTGIAMFVALLSNLTLLPLLIVVFKPLGPEVK
;
A
#
# COMPACT_ATOMS: atom_id res chain seq x y z
N PHE A 1 -25.49 -17.72 -64.14
CA PHE A 1 -25.58 -18.27 -62.79
C PHE A 1 -24.55 -19.39 -62.56
N SER A 2 -24.33 -20.30 -63.51
CA SER A 2 -23.36 -21.39 -63.35
C SER A 2 -21.90 -20.94 -63.22
N TYR A 3 -21.53 -19.85 -63.90
CA TYR A 3 -20.14 -19.33 -63.86
C TYR A 3 -19.78 -18.72 -62.48
N LEU A 4 -20.73 -18.04 -61.84
CA LEU A 4 -20.53 -17.45 -60.48
C LEU A 4 -20.45 -18.55 -59.40
N GLU A 5 -21.22 -19.65 -59.55
CA GLU A 5 -21.14 -20.82 -58.67
C GLU A 5 -19.82 -21.57 -58.82
N GLN A 6 -19.29 -21.63 -60.05
CA GLN A 6 -18.01 -22.27 -60.34
C GLN A 6 -16.86 -21.46 -59.75
N VAL A 7 -16.88 -20.13 -59.90
CA VAL A 7 -15.87 -19.22 -59.28
C VAL A 7 -15.92 -19.27 -57.75
N LYS A 8 -17.13 -19.43 -57.17
CA LYS A 8 -17.27 -19.59 -55.72
C LYS A 8 -16.73 -20.92 -55.21
N ASN A 9 -16.96 -21.99 -55.98
CA ASN A 9 -16.43 -23.31 -55.64
C ASN A 9 -14.92 -23.41 -55.85
N ASP A 10 -14.36 -22.72 -56.86
CA ASP A 10 -12.92 -22.63 -57.10
C ASP A 10 -12.20 -21.81 -56.01
N ARG A 11 -12.86 -20.77 -55.48
CA ARG A 11 -12.35 -20.02 -54.31
C ARG A 11 -12.32 -20.85 -53.04
N LEU A 12 -13.38 -21.61 -52.77
CA LEU A 12 -13.46 -22.56 -51.65
C LEU A 12 -12.40 -23.68 -51.74
N ALA A 13 -12.08 -24.12 -52.94
CA ALA A 13 -11.05 -25.15 -53.20
C ALA A 13 -9.62 -24.62 -53.05
N LEU A 14 -9.43 -23.27 -53.16
CA LEU A 14 -8.12 -22.62 -53.01
C LEU A 14 -7.92 -22.01 -51.63
N ASP A 15 -8.88 -22.17 -50.69
CA ASP A 15 -8.82 -21.59 -49.32
C ASP A 15 -8.52 -20.08 -49.33
N LEU A 16 -9.03 -19.35 -50.34
CA LEU A 16 -8.86 -17.92 -50.46
C LEU A 16 -9.88 -17.19 -49.58
N PRO A 17 -9.50 -16.15 -48.83
CA PRO A 17 -10.42 -15.40 -48.00
C PRO A 17 -11.53 -14.73 -48.80
N ASP A 18 -12.73 -14.66 -48.22
CA ASP A 18 -13.92 -14.04 -48.84
C ASP A 18 -13.76 -12.55 -49.14
N ASP A 19 -12.88 -11.88 -48.39
CA ASP A 19 -12.50 -10.46 -48.55
C ASP A 19 -10.98 -10.35 -48.77
N PRO A 20 -10.54 -9.89 -49.98
CA PRO A 20 -9.11 -9.71 -50.26
C PRO A 20 -8.46 -8.64 -49.38
N PHE A 21 -9.24 -7.77 -48.70
CA PHE A 21 -8.74 -6.74 -47.80
C PHE A 21 -8.69 -7.20 -46.34
N SER A 22 -9.38 -8.30 -45.96
CA SER A 22 -9.33 -8.84 -44.60
C SER A 22 -7.92 -9.31 -44.22
N GLU A 23 -7.18 -9.89 -45.15
CA GLU A 23 -5.77 -10.25 -44.94
C GLU A 23 -4.86 -9.03 -44.76
N VAL A 24 -5.20 -7.92 -45.40
CA VAL A 24 -4.41 -6.67 -45.29
C VAL A 24 -4.64 -6.02 -43.92
N GLU A 25 -5.89 -5.97 -43.43
CA GLU A 25 -6.20 -5.44 -42.10
C GLU A 25 -5.60 -6.34 -41.01
N GLU A 26 -5.74 -7.65 -41.10
CA GLU A 26 -5.12 -8.59 -40.14
C GLU A 26 -3.59 -8.51 -40.21
N TYR A 27 -3.01 -8.30 -41.39
CA TYR A 27 -1.58 -8.13 -41.61
C TYR A 27 -1.09 -6.80 -41.03
N GLU A 28 -1.84 -5.69 -41.14
CA GLU A 28 -1.50 -4.39 -40.57
C GLU A 28 -1.60 -4.39 -39.05
N GLU A 29 -2.66 -4.97 -38.45
CA GLU A 29 -2.80 -5.13 -37.00
C GLU A 29 -1.70 -6.00 -36.41
N GLU A 30 -1.42 -7.13 -37.03
CA GLU A 30 -0.36 -8.03 -36.61
C GLU A 30 1.04 -7.40 -36.67
N ASN A 31 1.32 -6.51 -37.62
CA ASN A 31 2.61 -5.89 -37.81
C ASN A 31 2.74 -4.51 -37.12
N TYR A 32 1.71 -4.04 -36.41
CA TYR A 32 1.70 -2.71 -35.82
C TYR A 32 2.97 -2.36 -35.04
N TRP A 33 3.52 -3.28 -34.26
CA TRP A 33 4.73 -3.06 -33.47
C TRP A 33 6.04 -3.44 -34.20
N PHE A 34 5.96 -4.14 -35.32
CA PHE A 34 7.12 -4.56 -36.10
C PHE A 34 7.52 -3.51 -37.15
N ASN A 35 7.60 -2.28 -36.71
CA ASN A 35 8.11 -1.15 -37.47
C ASN A 35 9.37 -0.65 -36.76
N SER A 36 10.42 -0.32 -37.52
CA SER A 36 11.72 0.11 -37.00
C SER A 36 11.60 1.34 -36.09
N GLU A 37 10.74 2.30 -36.44
CA GLU A 37 10.51 3.50 -35.62
C GLU A 37 9.90 3.16 -34.26
N LYS A 38 8.86 2.31 -34.23
CA LYS A 38 8.19 1.90 -32.99
C LYS A 38 9.09 1.06 -32.09
N LEU A 39 9.85 0.11 -32.68
CA LEU A 39 10.80 -0.69 -31.93
C LEU A 39 11.94 0.15 -31.34
N LEU A 40 12.42 1.16 -32.06
CA LEU A 40 13.40 2.13 -31.54
C LEU A 40 12.80 3.00 -30.40
N ALA A 41 11.51 3.35 -30.48
CA ALA A 41 10.84 4.05 -29.39
C ALA A 41 10.76 3.15 -28.13
N VAL A 42 10.44 1.86 -28.30
CA VAL A 42 10.46 0.88 -27.19
C VAL A 42 11.86 0.69 -26.62
N GLU A 43 12.89 0.69 -27.47
CA GLU A 43 14.30 0.63 -27.04
C GLU A 43 14.67 1.82 -26.17
N LYS A 44 14.28 3.05 -26.54
CA LYS A 44 14.49 4.24 -25.71
C LYS A 44 13.83 4.15 -24.34
N ILE A 45 12.62 3.58 -24.27
CA ILE A 45 11.94 3.33 -23.00
C ILE A 45 12.72 2.30 -22.18
N HIS A 46 13.14 1.20 -22.82
CA HIS A 46 13.92 0.14 -22.20
C HIS A 46 15.22 0.68 -21.59
N ASP A 47 16.00 1.41 -22.38
CA ASP A 47 17.29 1.99 -21.96
C ASP A 47 17.10 2.99 -20.81
N TYR A 48 16.07 3.83 -20.87
CA TYR A 48 15.74 4.72 -19.76
C TYR A 48 15.42 3.96 -18.47
N LEU A 49 14.66 2.87 -18.55
CA LEU A 49 14.35 2.04 -17.39
C LEU A 49 15.59 1.37 -16.81
N GLU A 50 16.55 0.96 -17.64
CA GLU A 50 17.83 0.40 -17.20
C GLU A 50 18.71 1.42 -16.45
N THR A 51 18.56 2.73 -16.73
CA THR A 51 19.29 3.76 -15.99
C THR A 51 18.78 4.00 -14.56
N GLN A 52 17.61 3.47 -14.20
CA GLN A 52 17.03 3.71 -12.88
C GLN A 52 17.69 2.84 -11.81
N PRO A 53 18.28 3.42 -10.75
CA PRO A 53 19.02 2.64 -9.72
C PRO A 53 18.15 1.69 -8.91
N GLN A 54 16.83 1.90 -8.93
CA GLN A 54 15.85 1.03 -8.26
C GLN A 54 15.42 -0.15 -9.13
N ILE A 55 15.78 -0.16 -10.42
CA ILE A 55 15.43 -1.24 -11.35
C ILE A 55 16.66 -2.10 -11.58
N GLY A 56 16.54 -3.41 -11.33
CA GLY A 56 17.65 -4.36 -11.47
C GLY A 56 17.75 -4.98 -12.87
N LYS A 57 16.63 -5.30 -13.49
CA LYS A 57 16.61 -5.91 -14.83
C LYS A 57 15.37 -5.46 -15.60
N VAL A 58 15.57 -5.10 -16.86
CA VAL A 58 14.50 -4.77 -17.80
C VAL A 58 14.45 -5.85 -18.88
N LEU A 59 13.25 -6.30 -19.21
CA LEU A 59 12.99 -7.26 -20.28
C LEU A 59 11.86 -6.74 -21.15
N SER A 60 12.09 -6.67 -22.45
CA SER A 60 11.10 -6.24 -23.45
C SER A 60 11.47 -6.77 -24.81
N ILE A 61 10.66 -6.47 -25.82
CA ILE A 61 10.98 -6.78 -27.21
C ILE A 61 12.28 -6.10 -27.66
N ALA A 62 12.68 -4.97 -27.04
CA ALA A 62 13.97 -4.31 -27.29
C ALA A 62 15.16 -5.21 -26.94
N THR A 63 15.04 -6.11 -25.98
CA THR A 63 16.07 -7.11 -25.67
C THR A 63 16.31 -8.02 -26.87
N THR A 64 15.24 -8.46 -27.53
CA THR A 64 15.33 -9.27 -28.76
C THR A 64 15.91 -8.44 -29.91
N LEU A 65 15.50 -7.19 -30.06
CA LEU A 65 16.06 -6.28 -31.08
C LEU A 65 17.57 -6.08 -30.91
N LYS A 66 18.05 -5.88 -29.67
CA LYS A 66 19.48 -5.74 -29.37
C LYS A 66 20.27 -7.00 -29.77
N VAL A 67 19.70 -8.19 -29.55
CA VAL A 67 20.29 -9.47 -29.99
C VAL A 67 20.32 -9.59 -31.51
N VAL A 68 19.22 -9.27 -32.19
CA VAL A 68 19.15 -9.29 -33.67
C VAL A 68 20.15 -8.31 -34.27
N ARG A 69 20.29 -7.12 -33.72
CA ARG A 69 21.29 -6.13 -34.14
C ARG A 69 22.73 -6.65 -34.00
N LEU A 70 23.04 -7.34 -32.91
CA LEU A 70 24.36 -7.99 -32.74
C LEU A 70 24.65 -9.04 -33.79
N LEU A 71 23.66 -9.84 -34.17
CA LEU A 71 23.77 -10.86 -35.23
C LEU A 71 23.86 -10.23 -36.63
N ASN A 72 23.33 -9.03 -36.82
CA ASN A 72 23.32 -8.28 -38.08
C ASN A 72 24.48 -7.25 -38.15
N ASN A 73 25.63 -7.56 -37.57
CA ASN A 73 26.82 -6.71 -37.59
C ASN A 73 26.59 -5.26 -37.06
N GLY A 74 25.66 -5.08 -36.16
CA GLY A 74 25.32 -3.77 -35.58
C GLY A 74 24.31 -2.94 -36.37
N LEU A 75 23.86 -3.41 -37.54
CA LEU A 75 22.84 -2.70 -38.35
C LEU A 75 21.45 -2.91 -37.75
N VAL A 76 20.70 -1.82 -37.71
CA VAL A 76 19.27 -1.88 -37.35
C VAL A 76 18.50 -2.50 -38.49
N PRO A 77 17.70 -3.59 -38.26
CA PRO A 77 16.89 -4.17 -39.29
C PRO A 77 15.86 -3.15 -39.82
N ASP A 78 15.66 -3.12 -41.12
CA ASP A 78 14.59 -2.34 -41.74
C ASP A 78 13.21 -3.02 -41.56
N ASP A 79 12.14 -2.37 -42.00
CA ASP A 79 10.78 -2.89 -41.84
C ASP A 79 10.54 -4.19 -42.62
N TYR A 80 11.24 -4.37 -43.75
CA TYR A 80 11.20 -5.59 -44.52
C TYR A 80 11.89 -6.73 -43.78
N ASP A 81 13.10 -6.49 -43.26
CA ASP A 81 13.83 -7.47 -42.48
C ASP A 81 13.04 -7.89 -41.22
N LEU A 82 12.43 -6.92 -40.51
CA LEU A 82 11.62 -7.20 -39.33
C LEU A 82 10.43 -8.11 -39.63
N THR A 83 9.75 -7.84 -40.76
CA THR A 83 8.64 -8.67 -41.24
C THR A 83 9.11 -10.07 -41.60
N LEU A 84 10.24 -10.19 -42.29
CA LEU A 84 10.84 -11.44 -42.69
C LEU A 84 11.28 -12.26 -41.44
N TYR A 85 11.97 -11.62 -40.50
CA TYR A 85 12.37 -12.26 -39.23
C TYR A 85 11.14 -12.79 -38.49
N ARG A 86 10.06 -12.02 -38.37
CA ARG A 86 8.83 -12.46 -37.74
C ARG A 86 8.24 -13.72 -38.40
N LYS A 87 8.20 -13.74 -39.73
CA LYS A 87 7.69 -14.91 -40.50
C LYS A 87 8.57 -16.15 -40.35
N LEU A 88 9.89 -15.95 -40.41
CA LEU A 88 10.87 -17.05 -40.37
C LEU A 88 11.17 -17.56 -38.95
N PHE A 89 10.78 -16.82 -37.91
CA PHE A 89 11.03 -17.21 -36.53
C PHE A 89 10.36 -18.54 -36.20
N PRO A 90 11.11 -19.57 -35.76
CA PRO A 90 10.53 -20.82 -35.30
C PRO A 90 9.48 -20.64 -34.23
N LYS A 91 8.43 -21.46 -34.20
CA LYS A 91 7.34 -21.34 -33.19
C LYS A 91 7.85 -21.34 -31.77
N GLU A 92 8.87 -22.13 -31.45
CA GLU A 92 9.49 -22.17 -30.11
C GLU A 92 10.24 -20.87 -29.78
N ALA A 93 10.91 -20.26 -30.75
CA ALA A 93 11.59 -18.97 -30.59
C ALA A 93 10.56 -17.82 -30.39
N LYS A 94 9.42 -17.84 -31.12
CA LYS A 94 8.34 -16.88 -30.90
C LYS A 94 7.82 -16.93 -29.47
N LYS A 95 7.60 -18.13 -28.91
CA LYS A 95 7.15 -18.31 -27.52
C LYS A 95 8.11 -17.72 -26.49
N THR A 96 9.40 -17.76 -26.76
CA THR A 96 10.44 -17.29 -25.82
C THR A 96 10.75 -15.81 -25.98
N PHE A 97 10.83 -15.30 -27.22
CA PHE A 97 11.39 -13.98 -27.50
C PHE A 97 10.35 -12.93 -27.89
N LEU A 98 9.13 -13.31 -28.29
CA LEU A 98 8.09 -12.39 -28.73
C LEU A 98 6.85 -12.45 -27.83
N ASN A 99 6.26 -13.62 -27.66
CA ASN A 99 4.99 -13.77 -26.94
C ASN A 99 4.96 -13.25 -25.50
N PRO A 100 6.06 -13.27 -24.71
CA PRO A 100 6.04 -12.68 -23.37
C PRO A 100 5.88 -11.16 -23.37
N TYR A 101 6.22 -10.51 -24.49
CA TYR A 101 6.28 -9.05 -24.59
C TYR A 101 5.23 -8.45 -25.51
N LEU A 102 4.46 -9.26 -26.20
CA LEU A 102 3.40 -8.84 -27.10
C LEU A 102 2.09 -9.49 -26.66
N SER A 103 0.99 -8.71 -26.64
CA SER A 103 -0.34 -9.27 -26.39
C SER A 103 -0.81 -10.15 -27.56
N SER A 104 -1.78 -11.02 -27.30
CA SER A 104 -2.32 -11.95 -28.31
C SER A 104 -2.97 -11.25 -29.52
N ASP A 105 -3.53 -10.07 -29.27
CA ASP A 105 -4.13 -9.16 -30.28
C ASP A 105 -3.12 -8.21 -30.91
N ALA A 106 -1.82 -8.38 -30.62
CA ALA A 106 -0.71 -7.53 -31.06
C ALA A 106 -0.88 -6.01 -30.81
N ASN A 107 -1.82 -5.60 -29.96
CA ASN A 107 -2.15 -4.19 -29.70
C ASN A 107 -1.34 -3.59 -28.55
N GLN A 108 -0.77 -4.43 -27.67
CA GLN A 108 -0.04 -3.99 -26.48
C GLN A 108 1.37 -4.57 -26.42
N ILE A 109 2.33 -3.74 -26.01
CA ILE A 109 3.67 -4.19 -25.65
C ILE A 109 3.83 -4.22 -24.12
N ARG A 110 4.45 -5.28 -23.63
CA ARG A 110 4.84 -5.43 -22.23
C ARG A 110 6.33 -5.21 -22.05
N ILE A 111 6.66 -4.30 -21.14
CA ILE A 111 8.01 -4.15 -20.61
C ILE A 111 8.00 -4.65 -19.17
N THR A 112 8.79 -5.66 -18.88
CA THR A 112 8.87 -6.26 -17.55
C THR A 112 10.13 -5.78 -16.86
N THR A 113 9.98 -5.25 -15.65
CA THR A 113 11.08 -4.77 -14.82
C THR A 113 11.14 -5.53 -13.50
N ARG A 114 12.35 -5.80 -13.03
CA ARG A 114 12.58 -6.25 -11.64
C ARG A 114 12.98 -5.07 -10.79
N ILE A 115 12.24 -4.83 -9.72
CA ILE A 115 12.54 -3.77 -8.75
C ILE A 115 13.49 -4.34 -7.70
N ASN A 116 14.54 -3.57 -7.37
CA ASN A 116 15.44 -3.89 -6.27
C ASN A 116 14.81 -3.45 -4.93
N GLU A 117 14.15 -4.39 -4.27
CA GLU A 117 13.41 -4.15 -3.02
C GLU A 117 14.32 -3.75 -1.84
N THR A 118 15.61 -4.08 -1.89
CA THR A 118 16.58 -3.75 -0.84
C THR A 118 17.19 -2.35 -1.01
N ASN A 119 16.85 -1.64 -2.09
CA ASN A 119 17.35 -0.29 -2.30
C ASN A 119 16.73 0.68 -1.29
N PRO A 120 17.53 1.34 -0.43
CA PRO A 120 17.01 2.23 0.62
C PRO A 120 16.30 3.48 0.08
N THR A 121 16.52 3.82 -1.20
CA THR A 121 15.89 4.97 -1.86
C THR A 121 14.60 4.58 -2.60
N LEU A 122 14.14 3.33 -2.46
CA LEU A 122 12.97 2.85 -3.17
C LEU A 122 11.67 3.45 -2.57
N ASN A 123 11.09 4.37 -3.32
CA ASN A 123 9.70 4.78 -3.17
C ASN A 123 8.95 4.35 -4.43
N ARG A 124 8.13 3.29 -4.32
CA ARG A 124 7.45 2.70 -5.48
C ARG A 124 6.51 3.67 -6.18
N GLY A 125 5.77 4.47 -5.40
CA GLY A 125 4.86 5.48 -5.96
C GLY A 125 5.61 6.56 -6.72
N GLU A 126 6.67 7.11 -6.14
CA GLU A 126 7.50 8.13 -6.76
C GLU A 126 8.25 7.61 -8.01
N LEU A 127 8.72 6.35 -7.95
CA LEU A 127 9.35 5.71 -9.10
C LEU A 127 8.38 5.61 -10.29
N MET A 128 7.15 5.15 -10.05
CA MET A 128 6.13 5.05 -11.10
C MET A 128 5.76 6.42 -11.67
N GLU A 129 5.57 7.42 -10.82
CA GLU A 129 5.27 8.79 -11.25
C GLU A 129 6.42 9.42 -12.04
N ARG A 130 7.67 9.17 -11.64
CA ARG A 130 8.86 9.63 -12.35
C ARG A 130 8.98 8.98 -13.73
N ILE A 131 8.77 7.67 -13.80
CA ILE A 131 8.75 6.93 -15.07
C ILE A 131 7.65 7.49 -15.97
N LYS A 132 6.42 7.61 -15.45
CA LYS A 132 5.28 8.13 -16.21
C LYS A 132 5.55 9.51 -16.79
N ARG A 133 6.03 10.44 -15.97
CA ARG A 133 6.40 11.80 -16.43
C ARG A 133 7.48 11.77 -17.52
N HIS A 134 8.51 10.93 -17.37
CA HIS A 134 9.55 10.85 -18.40
C HIS A 134 9.01 10.31 -19.73
N LEU A 135 8.13 9.30 -19.69
CA LEU A 135 7.51 8.75 -20.90
C LEU A 135 6.63 9.79 -21.61
N VAL A 136 5.88 10.58 -20.86
CA VAL A 136 5.00 11.63 -21.41
C VAL A 136 5.84 12.80 -21.91
N ASP A 137 6.71 13.39 -21.07
CA ASP A 137 7.37 14.67 -21.34
C ASP A 137 8.56 14.54 -22.30
N LYS A 138 9.26 13.41 -22.29
CA LYS A 138 10.50 13.22 -23.07
C LYS A 138 10.32 12.31 -24.27
N LEU A 139 9.45 11.32 -24.17
CA LEU A 139 9.22 10.34 -25.23
C LEU A 139 7.88 10.54 -25.96
N ASN A 140 7.10 11.57 -25.57
CA ASN A 140 5.80 11.91 -26.16
C ASN A 140 4.80 10.73 -26.21
N VAL A 141 4.85 9.84 -25.22
CA VAL A 141 3.89 8.75 -25.11
C VAL A 141 2.62 9.31 -24.46
N ALA A 142 1.47 9.13 -25.10
CA ALA A 142 0.19 9.57 -24.55
C ALA A 142 -0.06 8.88 -23.19
N GLU A 143 -0.47 9.65 -22.19
CA GLU A 143 -0.66 9.17 -20.81
C GLU A 143 -1.63 7.97 -20.74
N GLU A 144 -2.68 8.01 -21.55
CA GLU A 144 -3.71 6.97 -21.65
C GLU A 144 -3.18 5.62 -22.16
N ARG A 145 -2.02 5.61 -22.80
CA ARG A 145 -1.36 4.40 -23.31
C ARG A 145 -0.38 3.79 -22.33
N ILE A 146 -0.14 4.43 -21.19
CA ILE A 146 0.81 3.96 -20.17
C ILE A 146 0.06 3.26 -19.06
N HIS A 147 0.20 1.93 -18.97
CA HIS A 147 -0.43 1.13 -17.94
C HIS A 147 0.62 0.43 -17.08
N PHE A 148 0.67 0.79 -15.81
CA PHE A 148 1.48 0.08 -14.82
C PHE A 148 0.69 -1.10 -14.25
N THR A 149 1.33 -2.27 -14.20
CA THR A 149 0.73 -3.49 -13.65
C THR A 149 1.76 -4.34 -12.94
N GLY A 150 1.31 -5.41 -12.32
CA GLY A 150 2.18 -6.36 -11.62
C GLY A 150 2.22 -6.16 -10.10
N MET A 151 2.99 -7.03 -9.43
CA MET A 151 2.99 -7.14 -7.97
C MET A 151 3.42 -5.84 -7.27
N ALA A 152 4.39 -5.11 -7.83
CA ALA A 152 4.87 -3.86 -7.24
C ALA A 152 3.80 -2.76 -7.22
N VAL A 153 3.00 -2.67 -8.31
CA VAL A 153 1.88 -1.72 -8.42
C VAL A 153 0.77 -2.10 -7.46
N LEU A 154 0.39 -3.39 -7.46
CA LEU A 154 -0.64 -3.91 -6.56
C LEU A 154 -0.28 -3.65 -5.11
N TYR A 155 0.95 -3.97 -4.71
CA TYR A 155 1.43 -3.76 -3.34
C TYR A 155 1.46 -2.27 -2.95
N ASN A 156 1.91 -1.40 -3.85
CA ASN A 156 1.89 0.05 -3.63
C ASN A 156 0.47 0.59 -3.44
N ASN A 157 -0.46 0.17 -4.29
CA ASN A 157 -1.86 0.61 -4.20
C ASN A 157 -2.54 0.09 -2.93
N MET A 158 -2.25 -1.17 -2.56
CA MET A 158 -2.72 -1.77 -1.31
C MET A 158 -2.22 -0.98 -0.10
N LEU A 159 -0.91 -0.71 0.00
CA LEU A 159 -0.35 0.06 1.11
C LEU A 159 -0.93 1.48 1.17
N ARG A 160 -1.06 2.15 0.03
CA ARG A 160 -1.66 3.49 -0.04
C ARG A 160 -3.11 3.49 0.43
N SER A 161 -3.91 2.52 -0.01
CA SER A 161 -5.30 2.36 0.41
C SER A 161 -5.41 2.06 1.91
N LEU A 162 -4.57 1.16 2.43
CA LEU A 162 -4.51 0.84 3.86
C LEU A 162 -4.15 2.08 4.68
N TYR A 163 -3.17 2.86 4.25
CA TYR A 163 -2.74 4.08 4.96
C TYR A 163 -3.87 5.13 5.02
N GLN A 164 -4.53 5.40 3.90
CA GLN A 164 -5.65 6.33 3.85
C GLN A 164 -6.84 5.85 4.70
N SER A 165 -7.17 4.56 4.59
CA SER A 165 -8.22 3.94 5.38
C SER A 165 -7.92 4.03 6.88
N GLN A 166 -6.66 3.78 7.29
CA GLN A 166 -6.25 3.83 8.69
C GLN A 166 -6.43 5.23 9.30
N ILE A 167 -5.99 6.29 8.62
CA ILE A 167 -6.16 7.66 9.11
C ILE A 167 -7.64 7.99 9.29
N MET A 168 -8.47 7.65 8.30
CA MET A 168 -9.91 7.91 8.36
C MET A 168 -10.58 7.10 9.48
N THR A 169 -10.23 5.81 9.59
CA THR A 169 -10.78 4.92 10.62
C THR A 169 -10.40 5.39 12.02
N LEU A 170 -9.14 5.76 12.27
CA LEU A 170 -8.70 6.29 13.56
C LEU A 170 -9.49 7.56 13.92
N GLY A 171 -9.68 8.47 12.97
CA GLY A 171 -10.48 9.68 13.18
C GLY A 171 -11.91 9.35 13.60
N VAL A 172 -12.59 8.46 12.86
CA VAL A 172 -13.94 8.02 13.18
C VAL A 172 -14.03 7.33 14.54
N VAL A 173 -13.05 6.47 14.86
CA VAL A 173 -12.98 5.78 16.16
C VAL A 173 -12.84 6.78 17.30
N PHE A 174 -11.96 7.78 17.20
CA PHE A 174 -11.82 8.81 18.24
C PHE A 174 -13.09 9.63 18.42
N VAL A 175 -13.77 9.99 17.35
CA VAL A 175 -15.08 10.69 17.43
C VAL A 175 -16.12 9.81 18.11
N ALA A 176 -16.21 8.53 17.73
CA ALA A 176 -17.16 7.58 18.33
C ALA A 176 -16.88 7.38 19.83
N ILE A 177 -15.60 7.24 20.23
CA ILE A 177 -15.18 7.14 21.65
C ILE A 177 -15.53 8.42 22.41
N LEU A 178 -15.27 9.59 21.84
CA LEU A 178 -15.62 10.85 22.46
C LEU A 178 -17.13 10.97 22.71
N LEU A 179 -17.94 10.63 21.71
CA LEU A 179 -19.41 10.60 21.85
C LEU A 179 -19.85 9.62 22.93
N MET A 180 -19.27 8.43 22.95
CA MET A 180 -19.52 7.41 23.98
C MET A 180 -19.16 7.97 25.38
N PHE A 181 -18.02 8.62 25.55
CA PHE A 181 -17.62 9.23 26.83
C PHE A 181 -18.58 10.34 27.24
N ILE A 182 -19.06 11.19 26.31
CA ILE A 182 -20.03 12.25 26.60
C ILE A 182 -21.33 11.64 27.14
N ILE A 183 -21.83 10.59 26.48
CA ILE A 183 -23.06 9.89 26.90
C ILE A 183 -22.86 9.20 28.26
N LEU A 184 -21.73 8.51 28.46
CA LEU A 184 -21.45 7.73 29.68
C LEU A 184 -21.22 8.64 30.89
N PHE A 185 -20.38 9.66 30.74
CA PHE A 185 -20.02 10.55 31.85
C PHE A 185 -21.05 11.68 32.06
N ARG A 186 -21.86 11.97 31.04
CA ARG A 186 -22.80 13.11 31.03
C ARG A 186 -22.13 14.42 31.42
N ASN A 187 -20.85 14.56 31.04
CA ASN A 187 -20.02 15.73 31.30
C ASN A 187 -18.97 15.83 30.19
N ILE A 188 -19.05 16.88 29.39
CA ILE A 188 -18.17 17.13 28.24
C ILE A 188 -16.73 17.31 28.69
N GLY A 189 -16.49 18.00 29.80
CA GLY A 189 -15.16 18.24 30.35
C GLY A 189 -14.44 16.92 30.71
N LEU A 190 -15.14 16.02 31.42
CA LEU A 190 -14.58 14.70 31.73
C LEU A 190 -14.33 13.86 30.47
N ALA A 191 -15.25 13.93 29.49
CA ALA A 191 -15.08 13.20 28.23
C ALA A 191 -13.84 13.65 27.46
N LEU A 192 -13.63 14.97 27.35
CA LEU A 192 -12.44 15.55 26.70
C LEU A 192 -11.15 15.18 27.43
N LEU A 193 -11.14 15.18 28.77
CA LEU A 193 -9.97 14.77 29.53
C LEU A 193 -9.68 13.29 29.41
N ALA A 194 -10.70 12.45 29.39
CA ALA A 194 -10.55 10.98 29.29
C ALA A 194 -10.01 10.51 27.92
N ILE A 195 -10.18 11.28 26.85
CA ILE A 195 -9.67 10.90 25.53
C ILE A 195 -8.17 11.21 25.36
N ILE A 196 -7.63 12.17 26.10
CA ILE A 196 -6.23 12.62 25.97
C ILE A 196 -5.21 11.49 26.16
N PRO A 197 -5.29 10.64 27.21
CA PRO A 197 -4.39 9.50 27.38
C PRO A 197 -4.39 8.54 26.19
N ASN A 198 -5.55 8.34 25.57
CA ASN A 198 -5.71 7.44 24.45
C ASN A 198 -5.06 8.00 23.17
N ILE A 199 -5.26 9.30 22.92
CA ILE A 199 -4.58 10.02 21.82
C ILE A 199 -3.07 9.98 22.03
N LEU A 200 -2.59 10.26 23.26
CA LEU A 200 -1.16 10.26 23.57
C LEU A 200 -0.53 8.90 23.29
N SER A 201 -1.18 7.81 23.71
CA SER A 201 -0.69 6.44 23.46
C SER A 201 -0.59 6.14 21.96
N ALA A 202 -1.62 6.47 21.17
CA ALA A 202 -1.63 6.27 19.73
C ALA A 202 -0.55 7.11 19.01
N VAL A 203 -0.42 8.39 19.36
CA VAL A 203 0.58 9.28 18.77
C VAL A 203 2.00 8.85 19.14
N THR A 204 2.22 8.39 20.37
CA THR A 204 3.54 7.90 20.80
C THR A 204 3.98 6.70 19.97
N ILE A 205 3.08 5.76 19.67
CA ILE A 205 3.43 4.59 18.86
C ILE A 205 3.69 4.96 17.42
N LEU A 206 2.84 5.78 16.81
CA LEU A 206 3.06 6.23 15.44
C LEU A 206 4.36 7.05 15.32
N GLY A 207 4.65 7.88 16.32
CA GLY A 207 5.90 8.63 16.40
C GLY A 207 7.12 7.73 16.57
N LEU A 208 7.03 6.71 17.43
CA LEU A 208 8.11 5.72 17.63
C LEU A 208 8.39 4.92 16.36
N MET A 209 7.34 4.47 15.64
CA MET A 209 7.48 3.79 14.36
C MET A 209 8.21 4.68 13.34
N GLY A 210 7.82 5.96 13.23
CA GLY A 210 8.50 6.91 12.36
C GLY A 210 9.97 7.13 12.75
N TRP A 211 10.28 7.26 14.03
CA TRP A 211 11.63 7.45 14.53
C TRP A 211 12.53 6.22 14.29
N LEU A 212 12.01 5.02 14.54
CA LEU A 212 12.71 3.76 14.32
C LEU A 212 12.72 3.32 12.84
N LYS A 213 12.08 4.10 11.94
CA LYS A 213 11.93 3.77 10.52
C LYS A 213 11.28 2.40 10.29
N ILE A 214 10.38 2.00 11.18
CA ILE A 214 9.61 0.77 11.03
C ILE A 214 8.55 1.01 9.95
N PRO A 215 8.55 0.21 8.87
CA PRO A 215 7.59 0.38 7.79
C PRO A 215 6.16 0.10 8.27
N LEU A 216 5.21 0.85 7.73
CA LEU A 216 3.79 0.55 7.90
C LEU A 216 3.43 -0.66 7.03
N ASP A 217 3.14 -1.76 7.66
CA ASP A 217 2.61 -2.98 7.05
C ASP A 217 1.23 -3.34 7.62
N MET A 218 0.65 -4.44 7.18
CA MET A 218 -0.67 -4.88 7.63
C MET A 218 -0.71 -5.15 9.15
N MET A 219 0.39 -5.63 9.74
CA MET A 219 0.47 -5.92 11.17
C MET A 219 0.62 -4.63 11.98
N THR A 220 1.54 -3.76 11.59
CA THR A 220 1.84 -2.53 12.35
C THR A 220 0.71 -1.50 12.30
N ILE A 221 -0.06 -1.47 11.20
CA ILE A 221 -1.23 -0.59 11.05
C ILE A 221 -2.31 -0.87 12.12
N THR A 222 -2.50 -2.13 12.50
CA THR A 222 -3.54 -2.53 13.47
C THR A 222 -3.18 -2.17 14.91
N ILE A 223 -1.90 -1.92 15.22
CA ILE A 223 -1.43 -1.65 16.59
C ILE A 223 -2.16 -0.46 17.22
N ALA A 224 -2.27 0.64 16.49
CA ALA A 224 -2.93 1.84 17.01
C ALA A 224 -4.41 1.57 17.36
N ALA A 225 -5.14 0.84 16.52
CA ALA A 225 -6.55 0.52 16.75
C ALA A 225 -6.73 -0.39 17.98
N ILE A 226 -5.90 -1.43 18.13
CA ILE A 226 -5.93 -2.34 19.29
C ILE A 226 -5.59 -1.58 20.56
N THR A 227 -4.54 -0.77 20.53
CA THR A 227 -4.10 0.03 21.68
C THR A 227 -5.20 0.97 22.16
N ILE A 228 -5.85 1.70 21.24
CA ILE A 228 -6.94 2.60 21.58
C ILE A 228 -8.08 1.83 22.24
N GLY A 229 -8.50 0.68 21.68
CA GLY A 229 -9.59 -0.12 22.22
C GLY A 229 -9.36 -0.54 23.65
N ILE A 230 -8.16 -1.01 23.99
CA ILE A 230 -7.82 -1.46 25.35
C ILE A 230 -7.61 -0.27 26.32
N ALA A 231 -6.97 0.80 25.84
CA ALA A 231 -6.72 1.97 26.66
C ALA A 231 -8.00 2.72 27.06
N VAL A 232 -9.01 2.72 26.18
CA VAL A 232 -10.34 3.30 26.45
C VAL A 232 -11.04 2.63 27.61
N ASP A 233 -10.95 1.31 27.73
CA ASP A 233 -11.56 0.56 28.83
C ASP A 233 -11.00 1.00 30.20
N ALA A 234 -9.68 1.14 30.31
CA ALA A 234 -9.03 1.65 31.51
C ALA A 234 -9.50 3.07 31.88
N ALA A 235 -9.63 3.96 30.89
CA ALA A 235 -10.12 5.32 31.09
C ALA A 235 -11.57 5.34 31.59
N ILE A 236 -12.46 4.50 31.00
CA ILE A 236 -13.86 4.38 31.42
C ILE A 236 -13.94 4.01 32.90
N HIS A 237 -13.28 2.92 33.28
CA HIS A 237 -13.30 2.43 34.66
C HIS A 237 -12.74 3.44 35.65
N TYR A 238 -11.64 4.10 35.30
CA TYR A 238 -11.02 5.09 36.16
C TYR A 238 -11.93 6.31 36.37
N VAL A 239 -12.44 6.91 35.30
CA VAL A 239 -13.29 8.11 35.38
C VAL A 239 -14.62 7.81 36.04
N HIS A 240 -15.21 6.64 35.75
CA HIS A 240 -16.47 6.23 36.40
C HIS A 240 -16.29 6.10 37.91
N ARG A 241 -15.26 5.43 38.36
CA ARG A 241 -14.93 5.28 39.79
C ARG A 241 -14.63 6.61 40.43
N PHE A 242 -13.81 7.45 39.77
CA PHE A 242 -13.50 8.77 40.26
C PHE A 242 -14.77 9.64 40.46
N LYS A 243 -15.69 9.64 39.51
CA LYS A 243 -16.95 10.38 39.61
C LYS A 243 -17.78 9.91 40.80
N GLN A 244 -17.86 8.61 41.07
CA GLN A 244 -18.57 8.05 42.22
C GLN A 244 -17.97 8.50 43.55
N GLU A 245 -16.64 8.48 43.68
CA GLU A 245 -15.96 8.89 44.93
C GLU A 245 -16.01 10.39 45.11
N PHE A 246 -15.86 11.20 44.07
CA PHE A 246 -15.97 12.65 44.11
C PHE A 246 -17.36 13.10 44.56
N LEU A 247 -18.43 12.46 44.14
CA LEU A 247 -19.79 12.79 44.57
C LEU A 247 -20.02 12.58 46.10
N LYS A 248 -19.21 11.72 46.74
CA LYS A 248 -19.29 11.46 48.19
C LYS A 248 -18.45 12.41 49.02
N ILE A 249 -17.23 12.77 48.48
CA ILE A 249 -16.21 13.46 49.28
C ILE A 249 -16.07 14.90 48.87
N SER A 250 -16.46 15.27 47.63
CA SER A 250 -16.33 16.62 47.05
C SER A 250 -14.90 17.19 47.07
N ASN A 251 -13.88 16.32 47.12
CA ASN A 251 -12.45 16.65 47.11
C ASN A 251 -11.75 15.83 46.01
N TYR A 252 -11.05 16.54 45.08
CA TYR A 252 -10.39 15.91 43.95
C TYR A 252 -9.24 15.00 44.38
N ARG A 253 -8.42 15.48 45.32
CA ARG A 253 -7.22 14.78 45.75
C ARG A 253 -7.55 13.49 46.48
N ASP A 254 -8.49 13.55 47.44
CA ASP A 254 -8.91 12.35 48.17
C ASP A 254 -9.64 11.33 47.28
N GLY A 255 -10.45 11.82 46.35
CA GLY A 255 -11.09 11.01 45.34
C GLY A 255 -10.09 10.23 44.47
N ILE A 256 -8.98 10.85 44.06
CA ILE A 256 -7.92 10.19 43.29
C ILE A 256 -7.18 9.16 44.13
N ILE A 257 -6.85 9.46 45.40
CA ILE A 257 -6.18 8.50 46.28
C ILE A 257 -7.02 7.23 46.43
N LEU A 258 -8.34 7.37 46.63
CA LEU A 258 -9.23 6.22 46.73
C LEU A 258 -9.35 5.45 45.40
N CYS A 259 -9.38 6.15 44.26
CA CYS A 259 -9.37 5.53 42.97
C CYS A 259 -8.08 4.73 42.70
N HIS A 260 -6.91 5.27 43.04
CA HIS A 260 -5.64 4.55 42.91
C HIS A 260 -5.61 3.30 43.80
N GLY A 261 -6.11 3.42 45.05
CA GLY A 261 -6.17 2.31 46.01
C GLY A 261 -7.12 1.18 45.58
N SER A 262 -8.11 1.45 44.72
CA SER A 262 -9.12 0.48 44.25
C SER A 262 -8.92 0.12 42.77
N ILE A 263 -9.58 0.85 41.88
CA ILE A 263 -9.58 0.55 40.45
C ILE A 263 -8.19 0.74 39.82
N GLY A 264 -7.38 1.66 40.33
CA GLY A 264 -6.02 1.88 39.86
C GLY A 264 -5.14 0.62 39.96
N ARG A 265 -5.27 -0.16 41.03
CA ARG A 265 -4.58 -1.45 41.17
C ARG A 265 -5.05 -2.46 40.12
N ALA A 266 -6.36 -2.55 39.88
CA ALA A 266 -6.90 -3.44 38.87
C ALA A 266 -6.36 -3.10 37.46
N ILE A 267 -6.41 -1.81 37.08
CA ILE A 267 -5.85 -1.33 35.82
C ILE A 267 -4.34 -1.62 35.71
N TYR A 268 -3.60 -1.45 36.80
CA TYR A 268 -2.17 -1.77 36.84
C TYR A 268 -1.91 -3.24 36.52
N TYR A 269 -2.58 -4.18 37.23
CA TYR A 269 -2.37 -5.60 37.01
C TYR A 269 -2.83 -6.05 35.61
N THR A 270 -4.00 -5.61 35.13
CA THR A 270 -4.48 -5.95 33.80
C THR A 270 -3.55 -5.41 32.70
N SER A 271 -3.12 -4.15 32.80
CA SER A 271 -2.23 -3.56 31.79
C SER A 271 -0.84 -4.21 31.78
N ILE A 272 -0.28 -4.56 32.95
CA ILE A 272 1.00 -5.30 33.01
C ILE A 272 0.84 -6.68 32.39
N THR A 273 -0.23 -7.40 32.69
CA THR A 273 -0.50 -8.72 32.10
C THR A 273 -0.59 -8.65 30.58
N ILE A 274 -1.31 -7.65 30.06
CA ILE A 274 -1.45 -7.43 28.62
C ILE A 274 -0.11 -7.05 28.00
N THR A 275 0.65 -6.15 28.63
CA THR A 275 1.99 -5.74 28.18
C THR A 275 2.92 -6.94 28.07
N VAL A 276 2.98 -7.77 29.12
CA VAL A 276 3.80 -9.00 29.10
C VAL A 276 3.32 -9.96 28.02
N GLY A 277 2.00 -10.17 27.90
CA GLY A 277 1.41 -11.05 26.89
C GLY A 277 1.80 -10.65 25.45
N PHE A 278 1.70 -9.38 25.11
CA PHE A 278 2.16 -8.90 23.80
C PHE A 278 3.67 -8.94 23.65
N SER A 279 4.43 -8.68 24.71
CA SER A 279 5.90 -8.75 24.68
C SER A 279 6.43 -10.16 24.37
N VAL A 280 5.69 -11.21 24.71
CA VAL A 280 6.06 -12.60 24.33
C VAL A 280 6.13 -12.77 22.82
N LEU A 281 5.34 -12.03 22.03
CA LEU A 281 5.39 -12.09 20.57
C LEU A 281 6.73 -11.61 19.98
N THR A 282 7.53 -10.88 20.77
CA THR A 282 8.90 -10.49 20.34
C THR A 282 9.86 -11.68 20.22
N LEU A 283 9.51 -12.81 20.81
CA LEU A 283 10.29 -14.06 20.70
C LEU A 283 10.03 -14.82 19.38
N SER A 284 9.15 -14.32 18.52
CA SER A 284 8.85 -14.90 17.21
C SER A 284 10.06 -14.81 16.28
N ASN A 285 10.14 -15.74 15.30
CA ASN A 285 11.10 -15.66 14.20
C ASN A 285 10.57 -14.84 13.00
N PHE A 286 9.34 -14.36 13.07
CA PHE A 286 8.70 -13.58 11.99
C PHE A 286 8.74 -12.09 12.33
N ILE A 287 9.51 -11.33 11.55
CA ILE A 287 9.81 -9.91 11.81
C ILE A 287 8.54 -9.05 12.04
N PRO A 288 7.46 -9.13 11.23
CA PRO A 288 6.25 -8.36 11.48
C PRO A 288 5.62 -8.65 12.85
N THR A 289 5.64 -9.91 13.31
CA THR A 289 5.14 -10.30 14.64
C THR A 289 6.01 -9.73 15.76
N ILE A 290 7.33 -9.68 15.56
CA ILE A 290 8.25 -9.05 16.52
C ILE A 290 7.90 -7.57 16.69
N TYR A 291 7.78 -6.83 15.58
CA TYR A 291 7.39 -5.42 15.64
C TYR A 291 6.01 -5.23 16.25
N PHE A 292 5.06 -6.06 15.88
CA PHE A 292 3.72 -6.02 16.45
C PHE A 292 3.73 -6.20 17.97
N GLY A 293 4.41 -7.23 18.48
CA GLY A 293 4.51 -7.50 19.92
C GLY A 293 5.23 -6.38 20.68
N PHE A 294 6.38 -5.95 20.17
CA PHE A 294 7.19 -4.89 20.78
C PHE A 294 6.44 -3.55 20.85
N LEU A 295 5.91 -3.10 19.74
CA LEU A 295 5.20 -1.82 19.67
C LEU A 295 3.89 -1.85 20.48
N THR A 296 3.13 -2.94 20.43
CA THR A 296 1.90 -3.08 21.23
C THR A 296 2.23 -3.12 22.72
N GLY A 297 3.30 -3.82 23.12
CA GLY A 297 3.77 -3.84 24.50
C GLY A 297 4.11 -2.44 25.03
N ILE A 298 4.87 -1.66 24.25
CA ILE A 298 5.18 -0.25 24.59
C ILE A 298 3.89 0.59 24.63
N ALA A 299 2.99 0.42 23.66
CA ALA A 299 1.73 1.15 23.61
C ALA A 299 0.89 0.94 24.86
N MET A 300 0.76 -0.31 25.32
CA MET A 300 0.04 -0.66 26.55
C MET A 300 0.69 -0.07 27.79
N PHE A 301 2.03 -0.08 27.84
CA PHE A 301 2.77 0.53 28.94
C PHE A 301 2.58 2.04 28.98
N VAL A 302 2.63 2.74 27.84
CA VAL A 302 2.35 4.17 27.75
C VAL A 302 0.91 4.49 28.12
N ALA A 303 -0.05 3.66 27.68
CA ALA A 303 -1.45 3.79 28.05
C ALA A 303 -1.68 3.64 29.54
N LEU A 304 -1.03 2.64 30.19
CA LEU A 304 -1.05 2.46 31.64
C LEU A 304 -0.56 3.72 32.35
N LEU A 305 0.64 4.20 31.99
CA LEU A 305 1.21 5.40 32.62
C LEU A 305 0.29 6.62 32.41
N SER A 306 -0.21 6.82 31.20
CA SER A 306 -1.09 7.96 30.89
C SER A 306 -2.41 7.90 31.66
N ASN A 307 -3.02 6.72 31.81
CA ASN A 307 -4.28 6.58 32.53
C ASN A 307 -4.09 6.71 34.06
N LEU A 308 -2.95 6.30 34.62
CA LEU A 308 -2.71 6.38 36.06
C LEU A 308 -1.99 7.68 36.51
N THR A 309 -1.38 8.43 35.62
CA THR A 309 -0.68 9.68 35.98
C THR A 309 -1.28 10.90 35.29
N LEU A 310 -1.35 10.91 33.96
CA LEU A 310 -1.81 12.08 33.21
C LEU A 310 -3.31 12.32 33.40
N LEU A 311 -4.15 11.30 33.33
CA LEU A 311 -5.60 11.46 33.49
C LEU A 311 -5.97 12.01 34.88
N PRO A 312 -5.48 11.49 36.01
CA PRO A 312 -5.70 12.09 37.34
C PRO A 312 -5.19 13.52 37.44
N LEU A 313 -4.01 13.80 36.89
CA LEU A 313 -3.45 15.14 36.88
C LEU A 313 -4.37 16.15 36.16
N LEU A 314 -4.83 15.76 34.96
CA LEU A 314 -5.75 16.59 34.19
C LEU A 314 -7.07 16.84 34.94
N ILE A 315 -7.63 15.82 35.60
CA ILE A 315 -8.83 15.96 36.42
C ILE A 315 -8.64 16.95 37.58
N VAL A 316 -7.50 16.91 38.25
CA VAL A 316 -7.20 17.87 39.36
C VAL A 316 -7.01 19.31 38.86
N VAL A 317 -6.32 19.47 37.72
CA VAL A 317 -6.01 20.76 37.13
C VAL A 317 -7.27 21.44 36.59
N PHE A 318 -8.05 20.71 35.81
CA PHE A 318 -9.21 21.31 35.13
C PHE A 318 -10.50 21.31 35.94
N LYS A 319 -10.58 20.52 37.04
CA LYS A 319 -11.75 20.44 37.95
C LYS A 319 -13.10 20.32 37.24
N PRO A 320 -13.28 19.34 36.36
CA PRO A 320 -14.46 19.26 35.47
C PRO A 320 -15.80 19.00 36.17
N LEU A 321 -15.80 18.61 37.44
CA LEU A 321 -17.00 18.35 38.24
C LEU A 321 -17.43 19.54 39.12
N GLY A 322 -16.75 20.67 38.99
CA GLY A 322 -17.07 21.89 39.76
C GLY A 322 -16.14 22.11 40.95
N PRO A 323 -16.44 23.14 41.77
CA PRO A 323 -15.59 23.52 42.94
C PRO A 323 -15.66 22.45 44.03
N GLU A 324 -14.57 22.34 44.77
CA GLU A 324 -14.51 21.53 46.00
C GLU A 324 -15.38 22.16 47.09
N VAL A 325 -16.17 21.32 47.74
CA VAL A 325 -16.91 21.76 48.93
C VAL A 325 -15.98 21.54 50.14
N LYS A 326 -15.66 22.63 50.83
CA LYS A 326 -14.82 22.57 52.03
C LYS A 326 -15.55 21.91 53.20
#